data_43ebf709858a805afb3f6fa4cafb72db
#
_entry.id   43ebf709858a805afb3f6fa4cafb72db
#
_cell.length_a   1.000
_cell.length_b   1.000
_cell.length_c   1.000
_cell.angle_alpha   90.00
_cell.angle_beta   90.00
_cell.angle_gamma   90.00
#
_symmetry.space_group_name_H-M   'P 1'
#
loop_
_entity.id
_entity.type
_entity.pdbx_description
1 polymer ?
#
loop_
_entity_poly.entity_id
_entity_poly.type
_entity_poly.pdbx_seq_one_letter_code
_entity_poly.pdbx_strand_id
1 'polypeptide(L)'
;MGRLVPAVTRALDILELFLDGDGTLSAPDIVRKLQLPRTTVHELVTTLAARAYIVPVPDQPGRYRLGVRPYQLGSRYAEQLDLAAEGQQVARSVAETCDETVHVAILEGTDVIYIAKVDSTHAVRMVSAAGRRLPAHCTSVGKMLLASLPEPELTARIPDGAELAAMTPNSITDAGALREALAEIRERGIAVESRESNPDVSCVAAPVRDRAEKVVAALSISVPMIRWSEERRAELEQLAAKGASELSERLGHRGTA
;
A
#
# COMPACT_ATOMS: atom_id res chain seq x y z
N MET A 1 -28.06 11.97 3.83
CA MET A 1 -27.21 11.34 4.87
C MET A 1 -28.08 10.86 6.03
N GLY A 2 -27.99 9.60 6.44
CA GLY A 2 -28.71 9.09 7.60
C GLY A 2 -28.18 9.71 8.90
N ARG A 3 -29.05 9.78 9.93
CA ARG A 3 -28.65 10.30 11.26
C ARG A 3 -27.76 9.26 11.96
N LEU A 4 -26.55 9.65 12.38
CA LEU A 4 -25.68 8.81 13.20
C LEU A 4 -26.31 8.53 14.57
N VAL A 5 -26.08 7.31 15.10
CA VAL A 5 -26.52 6.91 16.44
C VAL A 5 -25.42 7.21 17.45
N PRO A 6 -25.58 8.21 18.35
CA PRO A 6 -24.48 8.67 19.19
C PRO A 6 -23.83 7.60 20.07
N ALA A 7 -24.63 6.65 20.57
CA ALA A 7 -24.12 5.56 21.41
C ALA A 7 -23.18 4.62 20.61
N VAL A 8 -23.50 4.35 19.34
CA VAL A 8 -22.64 3.53 18.46
C VAL A 8 -21.36 4.27 18.12
N THR A 9 -21.46 5.54 17.71
CA THR A 9 -20.28 6.38 17.43
C THR A 9 -19.32 6.38 18.64
N ARG A 10 -19.81 6.68 19.82
CA ARG A 10 -18.99 6.71 21.05
C ARG A 10 -18.36 5.36 21.40
N ALA A 11 -19.05 4.25 21.13
CA ALA A 11 -18.49 2.92 21.34
C ALA A 11 -17.35 2.62 20.36
N LEU A 12 -17.47 3.06 19.10
CA LEU A 12 -16.41 2.96 18.11
C LEU A 12 -15.23 3.87 18.48
N ASP A 13 -15.47 5.12 18.85
CA ASP A 13 -14.44 6.05 19.33
C ASP A 13 -13.60 5.43 20.48
N ILE A 14 -14.26 4.71 21.43
CA ILE A 14 -13.56 4.01 22.51
C ILE A 14 -12.66 2.89 21.95
N LEU A 15 -13.12 2.10 20.97
CA LEU A 15 -12.32 1.04 20.38
C LEU A 15 -11.13 1.61 19.58
N GLU A 16 -11.31 2.72 18.89
CA GLU A 16 -10.28 3.40 18.13
C GLU A 16 -9.15 3.95 19.03
N LEU A 17 -9.43 4.33 20.27
CA LEU A 17 -8.39 4.74 21.23
C LEU A 17 -7.33 3.65 21.53
N PHE A 18 -7.66 2.36 21.31
CA PHE A 18 -6.70 1.26 21.47
C PHE A 18 -5.79 1.08 20.26
N LEU A 19 -6.01 1.84 19.19
CA LEU A 19 -5.15 1.81 18.01
C LEU A 19 -3.81 2.50 18.28
N ASP A 20 -3.78 3.42 19.26
CA ASP A 20 -2.60 4.20 19.65
C ASP A 20 -2.13 3.86 21.07
N GLY A 21 -0.85 4.10 21.36
CA GLY A 21 -0.27 3.95 22.68
C GLY A 21 0.14 2.51 23.04
N ASP A 22 0.11 2.20 24.35
CA ASP A 22 0.57 0.92 24.92
C ASP A 22 -0.46 -0.23 24.85
N GLY A 23 -1.57 -0.01 24.12
CA GLY A 23 -2.64 -1.00 23.95
C GLY A 23 -3.52 -1.25 25.16
N THR A 24 -3.36 -0.46 26.25
CA THR A 24 -4.21 -0.55 27.45
C THR A 24 -4.78 0.81 27.87
N LEU A 25 -6.04 0.84 28.30
CA LEU A 25 -6.73 2.06 28.74
C LEU A 25 -7.55 1.81 30.01
N SER A 26 -7.60 2.80 30.88
CA SER A 26 -8.55 2.83 32.01
C SER A 26 -9.79 3.65 31.65
N ALA A 27 -10.91 3.43 32.37
CA ALA A 27 -12.11 4.27 32.20
C ALA A 27 -11.84 5.77 32.43
N PRO A 28 -11.01 6.21 33.40
CA PRO A 28 -10.58 7.60 33.51
C PRO A 28 -9.81 8.12 32.28
N ASP A 29 -8.97 7.29 31.64
CA ASP A 29 -8.24 7.68 30.42
C ASP A 29 -9.21 7.95 29.27
N ILE A 30 -10.21 7.08 29.10
CA ILE A 30 -11.26 7.21 28.06
C ILE A 30 -12.08 8.49 28.30
N VAL A 31 -12.49 8.75 29.57
CA VAL A 31 -13.19 9.99 29.95
C VAL A 31 -12.38 11.22 29.55
N ARG A 32 -11.08 11.23 29.85
CA ARG A 32 -10.20 12.36 29.55
C ARG A 32 -9.99 12.55 28.04
N LYS A 33 -9.75 11.46 27.30
CA LYS A 33 -9.48 11.53 25.87
C LYS A 33 -10.71 11.91 25.04
N LEU A 34 -11.88 11.34 25.34
CA LEU A 34 -13.11 11.56 24.59
C LEU A 34 -14.02 12.65 25.17
N GLN A 35 -13.68 13.22 26.32
CA GLN A 35 -14.48 14.24 27.01
C GLN A 35 -15.94 13.80 27.25
N LEU A 36 -16.16 12.50 27.50
CA LEU A 36 -17.49 11.93 27.77
C LEU A 36 -17.80 11.87 29.27
N PRO A 37 -19.10 11.95 29.65
CA PRO A 37 -19.52 11.72 31.04
C PRO A 37 -19.08 10.35 31.58
N ARG A 38 -18.65 10.28 32.83
CA ARG A 38 -18.19 9.04 33.48
C ARG A 38 -19.21 7.90 33.42
N THR A 39 -20.50 8.23 33.59
CA THR A 39 -21.61 7.24 33.50
C THR A 39 -21.70 6.64 32.10
N THR A 40 -21.64 7.48 31.08
CA THR A 40 -21.66 7.03 29.67
C THR A 40 -20.47 6.11 29.34
N VAL A 41 -19.26 6.51 29.77
CA VAL A 41 -18.07 5.67 29.56
C VAL A 41 -18.19 4.33 30.30
N HIS A 42 -18.72 4.32 31.53
CA HIS A 42 -18.92 3.10 32.30
C HIS A 42 -19.89 2.13 31.58
N GLU A 43 -21.02 2.62 31.11
CA GLU A 43 -22.03 1.82 30.38
C GLU A 43 -21.46 1.25 29.08
N LEU A 44 -20.73 2.07 28.30
CA LEU A 44 -20.11 1.64 27.04
C LEU A 44 -18.99 0.61 27.29
N VAL A 45 -18.10 0.84 28.24
CA VAL A 45 -17.04 -0.09 28.61
C VAL A 45 -17.62 -1.41 29.11
N THR A 46 -18.65 -1.37 29.95
CA THR A 46 -19.36 -2.58 30.42
C THR A 46 -19.95 -3.36 29.25
N THR A 47 -20.59 -2.67 28.30
CA THR A 47 -21.17 -3.29 27.11
C THR A 47 -20.11 -3.91 26.20
N LEU A 48 -19.02 -3.19 25.93
CA LEU A 48 -17.92 -3.68 25.10
C LEU A 48 -17.22 -4.88 25.75
N ALA A 49 -17.07 -4.87 27.09
CA ALA A 49 -16.49 -5.98 27.82
C ALA A 49 -17.40 -7.23 27.81
N ALA A 50 -18.72 -7.06 28.03
CA ALA A 50 -19.69 -8.13 27.95
C ALA A 50 -19.73 -8.80 26.56
N ARG A 51 -19.36 -8.06 25.50
CA ARG A 51 -19.31 -8.53 24.12
C ARG A 51 -17.92 -9.00 23.70
N ALA A 52 -16.93 -9.04 24.61
CA ALA A 52 -15.55 -9.44 24.36
C ALA A 52 -14.80 -8.56 23.31
N TYR A 53 -15.23 -7.32 23.09
CA TYR A 53 -14.49 -6.35 22.32
C TYR A 53 -13.28 -5.82 23.08
N ILE A 54 -13.45 -5.63 24.40
CA ILE A 54 -12.35 -5.35 25.33
C ILE A 54 -12.39 -6.36 26.48
N VAL A 55 -11.27 -6.54 27.17
CA VAL A 55 -11.19 -7.42 28.36
C VAL A 55 -10.36 -6.74 29.43
N PRO A 56 -10.62 -7.01 30.72
CA PRO A 56 -9.76 -6.54 31.81
C PRO A 56 -8.33 -7.06 31.64
N VAL A 57 -7.34 -6.26 32.06
CA VAL A 57 -5.94 -6.71 32.16
C VAL A 57 -5.76 -7.38 33.52
N PRO A 58 -5.33 -8.66 33.61
CA PRO A 58 -5.31 -9.43 34.84
C PRO A 58 -4.54 -8.75 35.97
N ASP A 59 -3.36 -8.23 35.68
CA ASP A 59 -2.44 -7.65 36.67
C ASP A 59 -2.56 -6.12 36.84
N GLN A 60 -3.58 -5.51 36.24
CA GLN A 60 -3.80 -4.06 36.25
C GLN A 60 -5.29 -3.75 36.46
N PRO A 61 -5.76 -3.74 37.73
CA PRO A 61 -7.14 -3.47 38.06
C PRO A 61 -7.66 -2.15 37.45
N GLY A 62 -8.82 -2.21 36.78
CA GLY A 62 -9.43 -1.04 36.15
C GLY A 62 -8.86 -0.66 34.80
N ARG A 63 -7.89 -1.40 34.28
CA ARG A 63 -7.43 -1.26 32.87
C ARG A 63 -8.01 -2.34 31.97
N TYR A 64 -8.20 -1.98 30.71
CA TYR A 64 -8.74 -2.83 29.66
C TYR A 64 -7.75 -2.89 28.49
N ARG A 65 -7.79 -3.99 27.74
CA ARG A 65 -7.12 -4.18 26.45
C ARG A 65 -8.13 -4.70 25.43
N LEU A 66 -7.78 -4.72 24.15
CA LEU A 66 -8.63 -5.34 23.14
C LEU A 66 -8.85 -6.82 23.45
N GLY A 67 -10.08 -7.26 23.26
CA GLY A 67 -10.51 -8.65 23.38
C GLY A 67 -10.37 -9.41 22.07
N VAL A 68 -10.96 -10.61 22.00
CA VAL A 68 -10.88 -11.49 20.81
C VAL A 68 -11.78 -11.02 19.64
N ARG A 69 -12.86 -10.29 19.94
CA ARG A 69 -13.82 -9.88 18.88
C ARG A 69 -13.24 -8.99 17.80
N PRO A 70 -12.48 -7.91 18.11
CA PRO A 70 -11.80 -7.13 17.07
C PRO A 70 -10.88 -7.97 16.18
N TYR A 71 -10.15 -8.93 16.78
CA TYR A 71 -9.30 -9.86 16.02
C TYR A 71 -10.13 -10.72 15.05
N GLN A 72 -11.24 -11.32 15.52
CA GLN A 72 -12.12 -12.14 14.67
C GLN A 72 -12.70 -11.36 13.49
N LEU A 73 -13.14 -10.11 13.73
CA LEU A 73 -13.63 -9.22 12.68
C LEU A 73 -12.54 -8.85 11.69
N GLY A 74 -11.37 -8.47 12.19
CA GLY A 74 -10.21 -8.13 11.37
C GLY A 74 -9.69 -9.31 10.55
N SER A 75 -9.66 -10.53 11.12
CA SER A 75 -9.28 -11.73 10.39
C SER A 75 -10.27 -12.05 9.27
N ARG A 76 -11.57 -11.92 9.54
CA ARG A 76 -12.59 -12.14 8.51
C ARG A 76 -12.51 -11.14 7.37
N TYR A 77 -12.23 -9.88 7.68
CA TYR A 77 -11.95 -8.86 6.68
C TYR A 77 -10.69 -9.22 5.86
N ALA A 78 -9.61 -9.60 6.54
CA ALA A 78 -8.35 -9.97 5.86
C ALA A 78 -8.48 -11.19 4.94
N GLU A 79 -9.33 -12.17 5.29
CA GLU A 79 -9.66 -13.32 4.43
C GLU A 79 -10.40 -12.91 3.15
N GLN A 80 -11.12 -11.78 3.17
CA GLN A 80 -11.88 -11.25 2.05
C GLN A 80 -11.11 -10.23 1.21
N LEU A 81 -9.94 -9.79 1.69
CA LEU A 81 -9.09 -8.84 0.97
C LEU A 81 -8.52 -9.50 -0.28
N ASP A 82 -9.04 -9.08 -1.42
CA ASP A 82 -8.50 -9.40 -2.73
C ASP A 82 -7.66 -8.21 -3.23
N LEU A 83 -6.34 -8.34 -3.13
CA LEU A 83 -5.40 -7.31 -3.57
C LEU A 83 -5.62 -6.88 -5.03
N ALA A 84 -6.02 -7.83 -5.90
CA ALA A 84 -6.28 -7.52 -7.30
C ALA A 84 -7.56 -6.69 -7.45
N ALA A 85 -8.63 -7.02 -6.71
CA ALA A 85 -9.88 -6.27 -6.74
C ALA A 85 -9.73 -4.86 -6.17
N GLU A 86 -9.07 -4.71 -5.01
CA GLU A 86 -8.77 -3.39 -4.42
C GLU A 86 -7.82 -2.59 -5.33
N GLY A 87 -6.79 -3.23 -5.86
CA GLY A 87 -5.86 -2.65 -6.82
C GLY A 87 -6.56 -2.14 -8.08
N GLN A 88 -7.55 -2.88 -8.60
CA GLN A 88 -8.33 -2.48 -9.77
C GLN A 88 -9.18 -1.23 -9.51
N GLN A 89 -9.76 -1.10 -8.29
CA GLN A 89 -10.54 0.08 -7.93
C GLN A 89 -9.67 1.33 -7.81
N VAL A 90 -8.54 1.24 -7.10
CA VAL A 90 -7.61 2.36 -6.96
C VAL A 90 -6.98 2.73 -8.31
N ALA A 91 -6.56 1.74 -9.10
CA ALA A 91 -6.02 1.99 -10.44
C ALA A 91 -7.02 2.75 -11.34
N ARG A 92 -8.33 2.49 -11.19
CA ARG A 92 -9.37 3.22 -11.92
C ARG A 92 -9.44 4.68 -11.50
N SER A 93 -9.48 4.97 -10.20
CA SER A 93 -9.51 6.34 -9.68
C SER A 93 -8.27 7.16 -10.13
N VAL A 94 -7.09 6.51 -10.11
CA VAL A 94 -5.84 7.15 -10.58
C VAL A 94 -5.90 7.39 -12.10
N ALA A 95 -6.34 6.41 -12.89
CA ALA A 95 -6.45 6.54 -14.35
C ALA A 95 -7.47 7.61 -14.75
N GLU A 96 -8.60 7.73 -14.06
CA GLU A 96 -9.60 8.80 -14.26
C GLU A 96 -9.01 10.19 -14.00
N THR A 97 -8.02 10.30 -13.12
CA THR A 97 -7.36 11.58 -12.80
C THR A 97 -6.32 11.99 -13.83
N CYS A 98 -5.51 11.05 -14.34
CA CYS A 98 -4.38 11.37 -15.23
C CYS A 98 -4.63 11.04 -16.71
N ASP A 99 -5.63 10.23 -16.99
CA ASP A 99 -5.93 9.62 -18.30
C ASP A 99 -4.73 8.87 -18.93
N GLU A 100 -3.93 8.20 -18.05
CA GLU A 100 -2.85 7.32 -18.49
C GLU A 100 -3.07 5.89 -18.00
N THR A 101 -2.33 4.93 -18.59
CA THR A 101 -2.46 3.52 -18.21
C THR A 101 -1.88 3.28 -16.81
N VAL A 102 -2.68 2.71 -15.91
CA VAL A 102 -2.30 2.41 -14.54
C VAL A 102 -2.23 0.91 -14.33
N HIS A 103 -1.18 0.45 -13.62
CA HIS A 103 -1.02 -0.95 -13.26
C HIS A 103 -0.79 -1.10 -11.76
N VAL A 104 -1.21 -2.25 -11.23
CA VAL A 104 -0.73 -2.77 -9.94
C VAL A 104 -0.06 -4.11 -10.21
N ALA A 105 1.13 -4.29 -9.65
CA ALA A 105 1.94 -5.49 -9.88
C ALA A 105 2.53 -6.04 -8.58
N ILE A 106 2.76 -7.35 -8.58
CA ILE A 106 3.48 -8.08 -7.54
C ILE A 106 4.79 -8.64 -8.11
N LEU A 107 5.74 -8.97 -7.22
CA LEU A 107 7.00 -9.61 -7.59
C LEU A 107 6.88 -11.13 -7.47
N GLU A 108 7.27 -11.85 -8.51
CA GLU A 108 7.42 -13.32 -8.50
C GLU A 108 8.76 -13.73 -9.09
N GLY A 109 9.65 -14.21 -8.22
CA GLY A 109 11.03 -14.48 -8.61
C GLY A 109 11.75 -13.19 -9.00
N THR A 110 12.17 -13.09 -10.27
CA THR A 110 12.81 -11.93 -10.89
C THR A 110 11.88 -11.18 -11.85
N ASP A 111 10.60 -11.58 -11.91
CA ASP A 111 9.59 -10.97 -12.77
C ASP A 111 8.52 -10.26 -11.96
N VAL A 112 7.82 -9.33 -12.61
CA VAL A 112 6.57 -8.78 -12.13
C VAL A 112 5.38 -9.42 -12.82
N ILE A 113 4.27 -9.57 -12.08
CA ILE A 113 2.97 -9.97 -12.62
C ILE A 113 2.00 -8.80 -12.40
N TYR A 114 1.39 -8.33 -13.46
CA TYR A 114 0.32 -7.33 -13.39
C TYR A 114 -0.96 -7.99 -12.88
N ILE A 115 -1.43 -7.60 -11.69
CA ILE A 115 -2.65 -8.13 -11.05
C ILE A 115 -3.87 -7.22 -11.28
N ALA A 116 -3.64 -5.94 -11.58
CA ALA A 116 -4.68 -4.99 -11.96
C ALA A 116 -4.16 -4.06 -13.06
N LYS A 117 -5.07 -3.61 -13.93
CA LYS A 117 -4.77 -2.70 -15.04
C LYS A 117 -6.00 -1.88 -15.41
N VAL A 118 -5.78 -0.59 -15.67
CA VAL A 118 -6.76 0.30 -16.29
C VAL A 118 -6.08 0.99 -17.46
N ASP A 119 -6.70 0.91 -18.63
CA ASP A 119 -6.19 1.57 -19.83
C ASP A 119 -6.53 3.07 -19.84
N SER A 120 -5.62 3.86 -20.40
CA SER A 120 -5.89 5.22 -20.84
C SER A 120 -6.98 5.24 -21.93
N THR A 121 -7.75 6.31 -22.00
CA THR A 121 -8.73 6.55 -23.09
C THR A 121 -8.08 7.03 -24.36
N HIS A 122 -6.81 7.46 -24.32
CA HIS A 122 -6.06 7.90 -25.48
C HIS A 122 -5.87 6.79 -26.53
N ALA A 123 -5.91 7.15 -27.80
CA ALA A 123 -5.67 6.22 -28.91
C ALA A 123 -4.23 5.64 -28.85
N VAL A 124 -3.24 6.49 -28.52
CA VAL A 124 -1.85 6.07 -28.29
C VAL A 124 -1.67 5.84 -26.79
N ARG A 125 -1.56 4.59 -26.38
CA ARG A 125 -1.39 4.18 -24.99
C ARG A 125 -0.50 2.96 -24.88
N MET A 126 -0.02 2.67 -23.67
CA MET A 126 0.72 1.43 -23.41
C MET A 126 -0.21 0.22 -23.58
N VAL A 127 0.22 -0.74 -24.42
CA VAL A 127 -0.50 -2.00 -24.60
C VAL A 127 0.08 -3.05 -23.63
N SER A 128 -0.71 -3.48 -22.68
CA SER A 128 -0.38 -4.53 -21.71
C SER A 128 -1.64 -5.35 -21.38
N ALA A 129 -1.51 -6.36 -20.54
CA ALA A 129 -2.64 -7.17 -20.07
C ALA A 129 -2.42 -7.59 -18.59
N ALA A 130 -3.50 -7.73 -17.84
CA ALA A 130 -3.45 -8.43 -16.54
C ALA A 130 -2.93 -9.86 -16.77
N GLY A 131 -2.14 -10.37 -15.83
CA GLY A 131 -1.45 -11.66 -15.94
C GLY A 131 -0.15 -11.63 -16.75
N ARG A 132 0.16 -10.53 -17.45
CA ARG A 132 1.43 -10.39 -18.17
C ARG A 132 2.60 -10.37 -17.20
N ARG A 133 3.68 -11.09 -17.56
CA ARG A 133 4.96 -11.11 -16.86
C ARG A 133 5.98 -10.25 -17.62
N LEU A 134 6.79 -9.52 -16.88
CA LEU A 134 7.93 -8.77 -17.41
C LEU A 134 9.10 -8.85 -16.42
N PRO A 135 10.35 -8.81 -16.91
CA PRO A 135 11.52 -8.72 -16.04
C PRO A 135 11.43 -7.51 -15.10
N ALA A 136 11.57 -7.75 -13.80
CA ALA A 136 11.38 -6.71 -12.79
C ALA A 136 12.37 -5.53 -12.96
N HIS A 137 13.62 -5.81 -13.33
CA HIS A 137 14.65 -4.79 -13.51
C HIS A 137 14.35 -3.81 -14.65
N CYS A 138 13.51 -4.19 -15.63
CA CYS A 138 13.13 -3.32 -16.75
C CYS A 138 11.87 -2.48 -16.50
N THR A 139 11.20 -2.62 -15.34
CA THR A 139 9.92 -1.94 -15.09
C THR A 139 9.99 -1.08 -13.84
N SER A 140 9.26 0.04 -13.81
CA SER A 140 9.18 0.89 -12.60
C SER A 140 8.61 0.15 -11.39
N VAL A 141 7.52 -0.63 -11.58
CA VAL A 141 6.95 -1.46 -10.50
C VAL A 141 7.95 -2.51 -10.02
N GLY A 142 8.68 -3.12 -10.93
CA GLY A 142 9.65 -4.16 -10.58
C GLY A 142 10.87 -3.59 -9.86
N LYS A 143 11.43 -2.47 -10.33
CA LYS A 143 12.50 -1.78 -9.61
C LYS A 143 12.06 -1.33 -8.22
N MET A 144 10.83 -0.82 -8.07
CA MET A 144 10.27 -0.50 -6.76
C MET A 144 10.17 -1.72 -5.84
N LEU A 145 9.68 -2.86 -6.34
CA LEU A 145 9.54 -4.09 -5.58
C LEU A 145 10.91 -4.68 -5.21
N LEU A 146 11.87 -4.70 -6.15
CA LEU A 146 13.26 -5.12 -5.88
C LEU A 146 13.95 -4.22 -4.87
N ALA A 147 13.77 -2.90 -4.97
CA ALA A 147 14.32 -1.93 -4.02
C ALA A 147 13.77 -2.13 -2.59
N SER A 148 12.58 -2.70 -2.45
CA SER A 148 11.93 -2.95 -1.17
C SER A 148 12.34 -4.27 -0.51
N LEU A 149 13.10 -5.13 -1.20
CA LEU A 149 13.58 -6.39 -0.63
C LEU A 149 14.73 -6.17 0.36
N PRO A 150 14.80 -6.99 1.42
CA PRO A 150 16.01 -7.11 2.21
C PRO A 150 17.20 -7.55 1.34
N GLU A 151 18.40 -7.05 1.64
CA GLU A 151 19.60 -7.32 0.83
C GLU A 151 19.88 -8.82 0.59
N PRO A 152 19.73 -9.74 1.57
CA PRO A 152 19.89 -11.17 1.32
C PRO A 152 18.92 -11.74 0.28
N GLU A 153 17.67 -11.24 0.28
CA GLU A 153 16.65 -11.68 -0.69
C GLU A 153 16.92 -11.13 -2.08
N LEU A 154 17.38 -9.87 -2.17
CA LEU A 154 17.76 -9.26 -3.43
C LEU A 154 18.95 -9.99 -4.06
N THR A 155 20.00 -10.28 -3.26
CA THR A 155 21.19 -11.01 -3.71
C THR A 155 20.86 -12.46 -4.15
N ALA A 156 19.95 -13.12 -3.45
CA ALA A 156 19.50 -14.47 -3.84
C ALA A 156 18.78 -14.47 -5.20
N ARG A 157 18.08 -13.38 -5.56
CA ARG A 157 17.37 -13.27 -6.84
C ARG A 157 18.27 -12.75 -7.96
N ILE A 158 19.12 -11.80 -7.64
CA ILE A 158 20.04 -11.11 -8.56
C ILE A 158 21.43 -11.14 -7.93
N PRO A 159 22.21 -12.22 -8.16
CA PRO A 159 23.58 -12.33 -7.66
C PRO A 159 24.48 -11.21 -8.21
N ASP A 160 25.54 -10.90 -7.46
CA ASP A 160 26.55 -9.94 -7.93
C ASP A 160 27.18 -10.43 -9.24
N GLY A 161 27.33 -9.50 -10.19
CA GLY A 161 27.86 -9.80 -11.52
C GLY A 161 26.90 -10.54 -12.45
N ALA A 162 25.63 -10.72 -12.08
CA ALA A 162 24.64 -11.31 -12.98
C ALA A 162 24.40 -10.40 -14.19
N GLU A 163 24.40 -11.00 -15.38
CA GLU A 163 23.91 -10.33 -16.60
C GLU A 163 22.38 -10.38 -16.65
N LEU A 164 21.78 -9.23 -16.94
CA LEU A 164 20.32 -9.08 -17.00
C LEU A 164 19.87 -8.94 -18.46
N ALA A 165 18.75 -9.58 -18.80
CA ALA A 165 18.23 -9.55 -20.17
C ALA A 165 17.73 -8.14 -20.55
N ALA A 166 18.20 -7.60 -21.67
CA ALA A 166 17.69 -6.34 -22.20
C ALA A 166 16.35 -6.54 -22.93
N MET A 167 15.39 -5.68 -22.68
CA MET A 167 14.17 -5.55 -23.49
C MET A 167 14.29 -4.45 -24.53
N THR A 168 15.09 -3.44 -24.24
CA THR A 168 15.41 -2.32 -25.11
C THR A 168 16.90 -1.95 -24.96
N PRO A 169 17.44 -1.09 -25.82
CA PRO A 169 18.79 -0.56 -25.64
C PRO A 169 18.99 0.24 -24.33
N ASN A 170 17.89 0.67 -23.68
CA ASN A 170 17.94 1.45 -22.43
C ASN A 170 17.81 0.58 -21.19
N SER A 171 17.56 -0.71 -21.33
CA SER A 171 17.44 -1.63 -20.19
C SER A 171 18.74 -1.70 -19.41
N ILE A 172 18.66 -1.72 -18.09
CA ILE A 172 19.80 -2.00 -17.21
C ILE A 172 20.16 -3.48 -17.37
N THR A 173 21.38 -3.80 -17.80
CA THR A 173 21.84 -5.16 -18.06
C THR A 173 22.89 -5.65 -17.08
N ASP A 174 23.39 -4.78 -16.20
CA ASP A 174 24.41 -5.06 -15.20
C ASP A 174 23.81 -5.01 -13.79
N ALA A 175 24.10 -6.02 -12.97
CA ALA A 175 23.57 -6.10 -11.60
C ALA A 175 24.08 -4.98 -10.69
N GLY A 176 25.32 -4.48 -10.92
CA GLY A 176 25.88 -3.36 -10.17
C GLY A 176 25.12 -2.06 -10.45
N ALA A 177 24.92 -1.73 -11.73
CA ALA A 177 24.14 -0.56 -12.15
C ALA A 177 22.68 -0.66 -11.64
N LEU A 178 22.10 -1.87 -11.64
CA LEU A 178 20.77 -2.06 -11.05
C LEU A 178 20.78 -1.75 -9.54
N ARG A 179 21.78 -2.22 -8.77
CA ARG A 179 21.86 -1.95 -7.33
C ARG A 179 21.96 -0.45 -7.01
N GLU A 180 22.72 0.30 -7.82
CA GLU A 180 22.79 1.76 -7.70
C GLU A 180 21.40 2.40 -7.91
N ALA A 181 20.72 2.03 -8.98
CA ALA A 181 19.35 2.50 -9.25
C ALA A 181 18.37 2.13 -8.12
N LEU A 182 18.47 0.91 -7.57
CA LEU A 182 17.62 0.47 -6.46
C LEU A 182 17.91 1.23 -5.16
N ALA A 183 19.15 1.63 -4.90
CA ALA A 183 19.52 2.45 -3.75
C ALA A 183 18.88 3.86 -3.84
N GLU A 184 18.93 4.50 -5.01
CA GLU A 184 18.24 5.78 -5.24
C GLU A 184 16.73 5.65 -5.05
N ILE A 185 16.12 4.56 -5.53
CA ILE A 185 14.68 4.31 -5.36
C ILE A 185 14.31 4.15 -3.88
N ARG A 186 15.14 3.46 -3.08
CA ARG A 186 14.92 3.34 -1.62
C ARG A 186 14.92 4.69 -0.93
N GLU A 187 15.85 5.56 -1.30
CA GLU A 187 15.96 6.89 -0.72
C GLU A 187 14.79 7.80 -1.12
N ARG A 188 14.42 7.78 -2.39
CA ARG A 188 13.33 8.63 -2.93
C ARG A 188 11.93 8.11 -2.63
N GLY A 189 11.77 6.81 -2.42
CA GLY A 189 10.45 6.17 -2.27
C GLY A 189 9.62 6.11 -3.57
N ILE A 190 10.20 6.48 -4.70
CA ILE A 190 9.57 6.47 -6.04
C ILE A 190 10.54 5.85 -7.05
N ALA A 191 10.03 4.97 -7.90
CA ALA A 191 10.77 4.39 -9.00
C ALA A 191 10.35 5.03 -10.33
N VAL A 192 11.34 5.32 -11.16
CA VAL A 192 11.15 5.79 -12.54
C VAL A 192 11.81 4.80 -13.48
N GLU A 193 11.16 4.53 -14.60
CA GLU A 193 11.69 3.76 -15.71
C GLU A 193 11.50 4.57 -16.98
N SER A 194 12.54 4.68 -17.79
CA SER A 194 12.50 5.42 -19.03
C SER A 194 12.95 4.56 -20.20
N ARG A 195 11.98 4.09 -20.99
CA ARG A 195 12.21 3.30 -22.20
C ARG A 195 12.94 1.96 -21.98
N GLU A 196 12.92 1.42 -20.77
CA GLU A 196 13.64 0.19 -20.44
C GLU A 196 12.84 -1.07 -20.79
N SER A 197 11.52 -1.04 -20.59
CA SER A 197 10.60 -2.14 -20.94
C SER A 197 9.96 -1.97 -22.33
N ASN A 198 9.90 -0.73 -22.81
CA ASN A 198 9.36 -0.37 -24.12
C ASN A 198 10.00 0.95 -24.59
N PRO A 199 10.52 1.04 -25.82
CA PRO A 199 11.24 2.23 -26.32
C PRO A 199 10.40 3.51 -26.36
N ASP A 200 9.06 3.39 -26.36
CA ASP A 200 8.13 4.50 -26.51
C ASP A 200 7.38 4.86 -25.22
N VAL A 201 7.75 4.28 -24.05
CA VAL A 201 7.03 4.44 -22.77
C VAL A 201 7.99 4.78 -21.66
N SER A 202 7.57 5.68 -20.79
CA SER A 202 8.17 5.88 -19.46
C SER A 202 7.12 5.68 -18.38
N CYS A 203 7.57 5.24 -17.19
CA CYS A 203 6.68 4.90 -16.08
C CYS A 203 7.21 5.45 -14.77
N VAL A 204 6.29 5.82 -13.89
CA VAL A 204 6.57 6.07 -12.46
C VAL A 204 5.88 5.03 -11.62
N ALA A 205 6.43 4.65 -10.46
CA ALA A 205 5.81 3.70 -9.55
C ALA A 205 6.08 4.03 -8.09
N ALA A 206 5.11 3.68 -7.24
CA ALA A 206 5.18 3.83 -5.79
C ALA A 206 4.85 2.51 -5.08
N PRO A 207 5.38 2.27 -3.85
CA PRO A 207 5.20 1.03 -3.12
C PRO A 207 3.83 0.96 -2.46
N VAL A 208 3.22 -0.22 -2.52
CA VAL A 208 1.99 -0.55 -1.79
C VAL A 208 2.35 -1.44 -0.61
N ARG A 209 1.97 -1.01 0.60
CA ARG A 209 2.31 -1.68 1.86
C ARG A 209 1.09 -2.35 2.46
N ASP A 210 1.33 -3.43 3.17
CA ASP A 210 0.33 -4.08 4.00
C ASP A 210 0.34 -3.54 5.45
N ARG A 211 -0.50 -4.12 6.30
CA ARG A 211 -0.59 -3.79 7.74
C ARG A 211 0.71 -4.05 8.53
N ALA A 212 1.63 -4.84 7.99
CA ALA A 212 2.92 -5.16 8.59
C ALA A 212 4.06 -4.29 8.04
N GLU A 213 3.75 -3.17 7.38
CA GLU A 213 4.70 -2.24 6.72
C GLU A 213 5.46 -2.88 5.54
N LYS A 214 5.15 -4.12 5.19
CA LYS A 214 5.82 -4.82 4.10
C LYS A 214 5.28 -4.34 2.76
N VAL A 215 6.18 -4.05 1.81
CA VAL A 215 5.80 -3.79 0.42
C VAL A 215 5.36 -5.11 -0.23
N VAL A 216 4.08 -5.19 -0.59
CA VAL A 216 3.43 -6.38 -1.16
C VAL A 216 3.06 -6.21 -2.63
N ALA A 217 2.98 -4.98 -3.10
CA ALA A 217 2.73 -4.63 -4.49
C ALA A 217 3.36 -3.28 -4.83
N ALA A 218 3.30 -2.88 -6.09
CA ALA A 218 3.60 -1.52 -6.53
C ALA A 218 2.52 -1.05 -7.52
N LEU A 219 2.15 0.24 -7.43
CA LEU A 219 1.26 0.91 -8.36
C LEU A 219 2.10 1.76 -9.32
N SER A 220 1.84 1.68 -10.63
CA SER A 220 2.51 2.52 -11.62
C SER A 220 1.56 3.22 -12.56
N ILE A 221 2.04 4.35 -13.09
CA ILE A 221 1.43 5.10 -14.19
C ILE A 221 2.40 5.03 -15.37
N SER A 222 1.91 4.57 -16.52
CA SER A 222 2.69 4.36 -17.74
C SER A 222 2.25 5.34 -18.82
N VAL A 223 3.21 6.11 -19.35
CA VAL A 223 2.95 7.22 -20.27
C VAL A 223 3.77 7.07 -21.55
N PRO A 224 3.16 7.15 -22.72
CA PRO A 224 3.89 7.26 -23.97
C PRO A 224 4.79 8.50 -24.02
N MET A 225 5.98 8.37 -24.60
CA MET A 225 6.98 9.43 -24.68
C MET A 225 6.49 10.74 -25.30
N ILE A 226 5.50 10.66 -26.19
CA ILE A 226 4.88 11.85 -26.82
C ILE A 226 4.12 12.75 -25.83
N ARG A 227 3.79 12.25 -24.63
CA ARG A 227 3.14 12.99 -23.54
C ARG A 227 4.00 13.10 -22.29
N TRP A 228 5.24 12.63 -22.34
CA TRP A 228 6.18 12.70 -21.22
C TRP A 228 6.91 14.03 -21.20
N SER A 229 6.95 14.71 -20.06
CA SER A 229 7.83 15.84 -19.76
C SER A 229 8.27 15.77 -18.29
N GLU A 230 9.27 16.55 -17.89
CA GLU A 230 9.72 16.57 -16.49
C GLU A 230 8.66 17.15 -15.54
N GLU A 231 7.87 18.15 -15.99
CA GLU A 231 6.75 18.68 -15.22
C GLU A 231 5.68 17.61 -15.02
N ARG A 232 5.33 16.90 -16.12
CA ARG A 232 4.34 15.82 -16.08
C ARG A 232 4.82 14.66 -15.19
N ARG A 233 6.10 14.33 -15.25
CA ARG A 233 6.72 13.33 -14.36
C ARG A 233 6.49 13.65 -12.89
N ALA A 234 6.77 14.90 -12.46
CA ALA A 234 6.59 15.31 -11.06
C ALA A 234 5.13 15.18 -10.58
N GLU A 235 4.16 15.56 -11.43
CA GLU A 235 2.74 15.36 -11.15
C GLU A 235 2.38 13.87 -10.99
N LEU A 236 2.90 13.03 -11.89
CA LEU A 236 2.60 11.59 -11.91
C LEU A 236 3.28 10.85 -10.75
N GLU A 237 4.48 11.27 -10.32
CA GLU A 237 5.13 10.75 -9.12
C GLU A 237 4.24 10.98 -7.88
N GLN A 238 3.69 12.18 -7.71
CA GLN A 238 2.78 12.51 -6.62
C GLN A 238 1.48 11.70 -6.69
N LEU A 239 0.92 11.57 -7.88
CA LEU A 239 -0.33 10.82 -8.09
C LEU A 239 -0.14 9.32 -7.85
N ALA A 240 0.98 8.74 -8.30
CA ALA A 240 1.33 7.34 -8.03
C ALA A 240 1.53 7.09 -6.52
N ALA A 241 2.23 7.99 -5.83
CA ALA A 241 2.40 7.92 -4.37
C ALA A 241 1.05 7.97 -3.64
N LYS A 242 0.17 8.90 -4.03
CA LYS A 242 -1.17 9.03 -3.46
C LYS A 242 -2.01 7.76 -3.69
N GLY A 243 -2.03 7.24 -4.92
CA GLY A 243 -2.77 6.01 -5.24
C GLY A 243 -2.21 4.79 -4.49
N ALA A 244 -0.88 4.67 -4.40
CA ALA A 244 -0.24 3.59 -3.63
C ALA A 244 -0.54 3.70 -2.13
N SER A 245 -0.59 4.92 -1.55
CA SER A 245 -1.00 5.15 -0.17
C SER A 245 -2.47 4.74 0.05
N GLU A 246 -3.38 5.16 -0.82
CA GLU A 246 -4.78 4.76 -0.74
C GLU A 246 -4.95 3.24 -0.79
N LEU A 247 -4.26 2.55 -1.70
CA LEU A 247 -4.29 1.09 -1.76
C LEU A 247 -3.71 0.46 -0.49
N SER A 248 -2.62 1.02 0.04
CA SER A 248 -2.01 0.55 1.29
C SER A 248 -2.96 0.70 2.48
N GLU A 249 -3.67 1.82 2.60
CA GLU A 249 -4.70 2.03 3.63
C GLU A 249 -5.82 0.98 3.54
N ARG A 250 -6.28 0.66 2.34
CA ARG A 250 -7.27 -0.40 2.10
C ARG A 250 -6.76 -1.78 2.52
N LEU A 251 -5.44 -2.01 2.44
CA LEU A 251 -4.77 -3.23 2.91
C LEU A 251 -4.45 -3.20 4.42
N GLY A 252 -4.89 -2.15 5.12
CA GLY A 252 -4.73 -2.00 6.57
C GLY A 252 -3.40 -1.40 7.00
N HIS A 253 -2.62 -0.84 6.06
CA HIS A 253 -1.46 -0.03 6.39
C HIS A 253 -1.92 1.27 7.05
N ARG A 254 -1.20 1.68 8.11
CA ARG A 254 -1.39 2.99 8.74
C ARG A 254 -0.20 3.84 8.37
N GLY A 255 -0.42 4.88 7.57
CA GLY A 255 0.61 5.88 7.35
C GLY A 255 1.18 6.36 8.69
N THR A 256 2.49 6.48 8.78
CA THR A 256 3.12 7.20 9.90
C THR A 256 2.60 8.63 9.89
N ALA A 257 1.83 8.99 10.93
CA ALA A 257 1.35 10.35 11.17
C ALA A 257 2.52 11.32 11.33
#